data_3336d7c2aa140d1b0501a1834e95dfff
#
_entry.id   3336d7c2aa140d1b0501a1834e95dfff
#
_cell.length_a   1.000
_cell.length_b   1.000
_cell.length_c   1.000
_cell.angle_alpha   90.00
_cell.angle_beta   90.00
_cell.angle_gamma   90.00
#
_symmetry.space_group_name_H-M   'P 1'
#
loop_
_entity.id
_entity.type
_entity.pdbx_description
1 polymer ?
#
loop_
_entity_poly.entity_id
_entity_poly.type
_entity_poly.pdbx_seq_one_letter_code
_entity_poly.pdbx_strand_id
1 'polypeptide(L)'
;NIIYLPEEIPLSDVEICSLLGNLYDNAIEGCMRAESKRIWLYMKPFHNMLSIKIVNTSDGGYRFNSRNELLSTKAGKGNQNGMEHGIGLKRIREIVERHFGIMEILPEKEMFSVNILIPLHQGEQQT
;
A
#
# COMPACT_ATOMS: atom_id res chain seq x y z
N ASN A 1 3.21 1.82 -15.57
CA ASN A 1 2.98 0.65 -14.72
C ASN A 1 3.68 -0.56 -15.31
N ILE A 2 4.36 -1.30 -14.46
CA ILE A 2 5.05 -2.52 -14.86
C ILE A 2 4.57 -3.62 -13.95
N ILE A 3 3.94 -4.64 -14.54
CA ILE A 3 3.37 -5.73 -13.76
C ILE A 3 3.84 -7.05 -14.33
N TYR A 4 4.66 -7.76 -13.56
CA TYR A 4 5.09 -9.12 -13.86
C TYR A 4 4.65 -10.00 -12.70
N LEU A 5 3.81 -10.97 -12.96
CA LEU A 5 3.27 -11.80 -11.91
C LEU A 5 3.97 -13.15 -11.88
N PRO A 6 4.24 -13.69 -10.69
CA PRO A 6 4.74 -15.05 -10.59
C PRO A 6 3.65 -16.03 -10.98
N GLU A 7 4.05 -17.29 -11.21
CA GLU A 7 3.08 -18.32 -11.56
C GLU A 7 2.04 -18.49 -10.48
N GLU A 8 2.46 -18.44 -9.23
CA GLU A 8 1.55 -18.58 -8.12
C GLU A 8 1.68 -17.38 -7.22
N ILE A 9 0.55 -16.85 -6.80
CA ILE A 9 0.50 -15.73 -5.89
C ILE A 9 0.03 -16.27 -4.54
N PRO A 10 0.74 -15.97 -3.44
CA PRO A 10 0.40 -16.56 -2.14
C PRO A 10 -0.85 -15.98 -1.48
N LEU A 11 -1.54 -15.09 -2.16
CA LEU A 11 -2.74 -14.44 -1.64
C LEU A 11 -3.97 -15.05 -2.28
N SER A 12 -5.06 -15.12 -1.52
CA SER A 12 -6.34 -15.53 -2.09
C SER A 12 -6.87 -14.43 -3.00
N ASP A 13 -7.87 -14.78 -3.81
CA ASP A 13 -8.50 -13.80 -4.69
C ASP A 13 -9.07 -12.64 -3.89
N VAL A 14 -9.71 -12.95 -2.76
CA VAL A 14 -10.29 -11.91 -1.93
C VAL A 14 -9.20 -11.01 -1.37
N GLU A 15 -8.08 -11.60 -0.94
CA GLU A 15 -6.98 -10.81 -0.41
C GLU A 15 -6.36 -9.92 -1.46
N ILE A 16 -6.21 -10.43 -2.68
CA ILE A 16 -5.64 -9.61 -3.75
C ILE A 16 -6.55 -8.44 -4.06
N CYS A 17 -7.85 -8.69 -4.17
CA CYS A 17 -8.80 -7.62 -4.44
C CYS A 17 -8.78 -6.57 -3.33
N SER A 18 -8.75 -7.02 -2.09
CA SER A 18 -8.73 -6.10 -0.96
C SER A 18 -7.44 -5.31 -0.93
N LEU A 19 -6.32 -5.98 -1.15
CA LEU A 19 -5.01 -5.34 -1.12
C LEU A 19 -4.90 -4.27 -2.21
N LEU A 20 -5.16 -4.65 -3.45
CA LEU A 20 -5.03 -3.71 -4.56
C LEU A 20 -6.06 -2.59 -4.48
N GLY A 21 -7.30 -2.93 -4.09
CA GLY A 21 -8.33 -1.92 -3.95
C GLY A 21 -7.96 -0.86 -2.93
N ASN A 22 -7.46 -1.30 -1.77
CA ASN A 22 -7.08 -0.35 -0.74
C ASN A 22 -5.84 0.45 -1.14
N LEU A 23 -4.89 -0.19 -1.83
CA LEU A 23 -3.72 0.53 -2.32
C LEU A 23 -4.10 1.61 -3.31
N TYR A 24 -4.98 1.30 -4.26
CA TYR A 24 -5.42 2.28 -5.24
C TYR A 24 -6.24 3.38 -4.60
N ASP A 25 -7.15 3.04 -3.70
CA ASP A 25 -7.93 4.06 -3.00
C ASP A 25 -7.02 5.03 -2.28
N ASN A 26 -6.02 4.49 -1.58
CA ASN A 26 -5.07 5.33 -0.87
C ASN A 26 -4.29 6.23 -1.83
N ALA A 27 -3.87 5.68 -2.97
CA ALA A 27 -3.09 6.45 -3.93
C ALA A 27 -3.95 7.53 -4.58
N ILE A 28 -5.19 7.20 -4.92
CA ILE A 28 -6.08 8.18 -5.53
C ILE A 28 -6.32 9.33 -4.56
N GLU A 29 -6.61 9.02 -3.31
CA GLU A 29 -6.83 10.07 -2.33
C GLU A 29 -5.57 10.89 -2.09
N GLY A 30 -4.43 10.21 -2.10
CA GLY A 30 -3.17 10.89 -1.85
C GLY A 30 -2.80 11.89 -2.92
N CYS A 31 -3.19 11.66 -4.17
CA CYS A 31 -2.81 12.56 -5.25
C CYS A 31 -3.87 13.61 -5.56
N MET A 32 -5.00 13.60 -4.86
CA MET A 32 -6.10 14.51 -5.20
C MET A 32 -5.74 15.97 -5.05
N ARG A 33 -4.85 16.31 -4.12
CA ARG A 33 -4.46 17.70 -3.92
C ARG A 33 -3.14 18.03 -4.59
N ALA A 34 -2.54 17.08 -5.28
CA ALA A 34 -1.30 17.34 -6.00
C ALA A 34 -1.62 18.12 -7.26
N GLU A 35 -0.67 18.95 -7.67
CA GLU A 35 -0.83 19.72 -8.88
C GLU A 35 -0.93 18.82 -10.10
N SER A 36 -0.08 17.80 -10.16
CA SER A 36 -0.11 16.79 -11.21
C SER A 36 -0.50 15.48 -10.54
N LYS A 37 -1.57 14.87 -11.03
CA LYS A 37 -2.12 13.68 -10.39
C LYS A 37 -1.68 12.44 -11.14
N ARG A 38 -0.70 11.72 -10.57
CA ARG A 38 -0.13 10.54 -11.20
C ARG A 38 0.01 9.40 -10.20
N ILE A 39 -0.19 8.19 -10.70
CA ILE A 39 -0.06 6.98 -9.90
C ILE A 39 0.72 5.96 -10.70
N TRP A 40 1.70 5.34 -10.08
CA TRP A 40 2.50 4.27 -10.68
C TRP A 40 2.38 3.03 -9.85
N LEU A 41 2.20 1.89 -10.52
CA LEU A 41 2.15 0.60 -9.85
C LEU A 41 3.20 -0.32 -10.45
N TYR A 42 3.98 -0.95 -9.59
CA TYR A 42 5.00 -1.92 -9.99
C TYR A 42 4.79 -3.20 -9.20
N MET A 43 4.70 -4.32 -9.90
CA MET A 43 4.58 -5.63 -9.27
C MET A 43 5.52 -6.58 -10.00
N LYS A 44 6.34 -7.30 -9.24
CA LYS A 44 7.25 -8.26 -9.85
C LYS A 44 7.81 -9.20 -8.79
N PRO A 45 8.21 -10.42 -9.20
CA PRO A 45 8.96 -11.28 -8.30
C PRO A 45 10.34 -10.68 -8.05
N PHE A 46 10.83 -10.83 -6.82
CA PHE A 46 12.12 -10.28 -6.44
C PHE A 46 12.67 -11.12 -5.29
N HIS A 47 13.76 -11.86 -5.55
CA HIS A 47 14.42 -12.67 -4.51
C HIS A 47 13.43 -13.55 -3.76
N ASN A 48 12.65 -14.32 -4.52
CA ASN A 48 11.68 -15.25 -3.96
C ASN A 48 10.57 -14.57 -3.18
N MET A 49 10.34 -13.31 -3.50
CA MET A 49 9.27 -12.52 -2.92
C MET A 49 8.44 -11.88 -4.01
N LEU A 50 7.21 -11.53 -3.67
CA LEU A 50 6.41 -10.67 -4.54
C LEU A 50 6.60 -9.24 -4.07
N SER A 51 7.13 -8.40 -4.95
CA SER A 51 7.34 -6.99 -4.66
C SER A 51 6.20 -6.18 -5.24
N ILE A 52 5.55 -5.39 -4.42
CA ILE A 52 4.48 -4.49 -4.85
C ILE A 52 4.86 -3.09 -4.40
N LYS A 53 4.89 -2.17 -5.35
CA LYS A 53 5.20 -0.78 -5.04
C LYS A 53 4.19 0.10 -5.74
N ILE A 54 3.54 0.97 -4.99
CA ILE A 54 2.63 1.94 -5.58
C ILE A 54 3.08 3.33 -5.15
N VAL A 55 3.14 4.23 -6.11
CA VAL A 55 3.62 5.60 -5.89
C VAL A 55 2.56 6.54 -6.39
N ASN A 56 2.29 7.59 -5.64
CA ASN A 56 1.41 8.64 -6.12
C ASN A 56 2.05 9.98 -5.86
N THR A 57 1.70 10.94 -6.72
CA THR A 57 2.08 12.32 -6.46
C THR A 57 1.32 12.82 -5.25
N SER A 58 1.87 13.81 -4.58
CA SER A 58 1.32 14.30 -3.33
C SER A 58 1.66 15.77 -3.16
N ASP A 59 0.88 16.47 -2.36
CA ASP A 59 1.20 17.85 -2.00
C ASP A 59 2.05 17.91 -0.73
N GLY A 60 2.37 16.76 -0.14
CA GLY A 60 3.20 16.72 1.05
C GLY A 60 2.46 16.99 2.35
N GLY A 61 1.14 17.08 2.29
CA GLY A 61 0.36 17.43 3.47
C GLY A 61 0.00 16.24 4.32
N TYR A 62 1.00 15.55 4.84
CA TYR A 62 0.77 14.38 5.67
C TYR A 62 0.65 14.76 7.14
N ARG A 63 -0.07 13.93 7.88
CA ARG A 63 -0.19 14.08 9.31
C ARG A 63 0.12 12.76 9.99
N PHE A 64 0.68 12.86 11.18
CA PHE A 64 1.03 11.68 11.96
C PHE A 64 0.47 11.83 13.37
N ASN A 65 0.06 10.71 13.97
CA ASN A 65 -0.40 10.74 15.35
C ASN A 65 0.81 10.62 16.28
N SER A 66 0.53 10.52 17.59
CA SER A 66 1.60 10.49 18.59
C SER A 66 2.46 9.23 18.48
N ARG A 67 1.97 8.19 17.83
CA ARG A 67 2.75 6.97 17.60
C ARG A 67 3.48 7.00 16.27
N ASN A 68 3.49 8.15 15.62
CA ASN A 68 4.12 8.32 14.32
C ASN A 68 3.42 7.51 13.23
N GLU A 69 2.15 7.27 13.38
CA GLU A 69 1.34 6.63 12.36
C GLU A 69 0.71 7.67 11.48
N LEU A 70 0.66 7.37 10.18
CA LEU A 70 0.11 8.29 9.20
C LEU A 70 -1.40 8.41 9.37
N LEU A 71 -1.88 9.63 9.47
CA LEU A 71 -3.29 9.92 9.54
C LEU A 71 -3.82 10.28 8.16
N SER A 72 -5.14 10.15 8.00
CA SER A 72 -5.77 10.46 6.73
C SER A 72 -5.70 11.95 6.46
N THR A 73 -5.37 12.31 5.22
CA THR A 73 -5.39 13.70 4.80
C THR A 73 -6.81 14.18 4.51
N LYS A 74 -7.78 13.29 4.58
CA LYS A 74 -9.18 13.65 4.38
C LYS A 74 -9.88 14.02 5.68
N ALA A 75 -9.17 14.06 6.76
CA ALA A 75 -9.78 14.28 8.07
C ALA A 75 -10.59 15.57 8.14
N GLY A 76 -10.24 16.54 7.34
CA GLY A 76 -10.98 17.81 7.35
C GLY A 76 -12.42 17.68 6.90
N LYS A 77 -12.76 16.59 6.26
CA LYS A 77 -14.12 16.35 5.79
C LYS A 77 -15.02 15.77 6.84
N GLY A 78 -14.48 15.38 7.97
CA GLY A 78 -15.24 14.76 9.00
C GLY A 78 -14.51 13.57 9.55
N ASN A 79 -14.92 13.15 10.72
CA ASN A 79 -14.19 12.12 11.42
C ASN A 79 -14.24 10.79 10.72
N GLN A 80 -15.38 10.47 10.13
CA GLN A 80 -15.55 9.18 9.51
C GLN A 80 -14.57 8.99 8.38
N ASN A 81 -14.33 10.03 7.61
CA ASN A 81 -13.44 9.92 6.47
C ASN A 81 -12.01 9.64 6.90
N GLY A 82 -11.58 10.31 7.97
CA GLY A 82 -10.26 10.07 8.47
C GLY A 82 -10.09 8.64 8.95
N MET A 83 -11.12 8.13 9.62
CA MET A 83 -11.07 6.77 10.12
C MET A 83 -11.05 5.76 8.98
N GLU A 84 -11.86 5.99 7.96
CA GLU A 84 -11.90 5.08 6.82
C GLU A 84 -10.55 4.98 6.13
N HIS A 85 -9.89 6.12 5.99
CA HIS A 85 -8.59 6.13 5.35
C HIS A 85 -7.58 5.34 6.17
N GLY A 86 -7.59 5.55 7.49
CA GLY A 86 -6.70 4.80 8.35
C GLY A 86 -7.00 3.31 8.32
N ILE A 87 -8.27 2.96 8.16
CA ILE A 87 -8.66 1.56 8.07
C ILE A 87 -8.10 0.93 6.80
N GLY A 88 -8.07 1.67 5.70
CA GLY A 88 -7.53 1.15 4.46
C GLY A 88 -6.08 0.74 4.58
N LEU A 89 -5.24 1.61 5.13
CA LEU A 89 -3.83 1.28 5.34
C LEU A 89 -3.68 0.14 6.34
N LYS A 90 -4.53 0.11 7.35
CA LYS A 90 -4.49 -0.94 8.33
C LYS A 90 -4.83 -2.29 7.71
N ARG A 91 -5.82 -2.33 6.82
CA ARG A 91 -6.16 -3.58 6.14
C ARG A 91 -5.02 -4.09 5.29
N ILE A 92 -4.36 -3.17 4.59
CA ILE A 92 -3.21 -3.55 3.78
C ILE A 92 -2.17 -4.21 4.67
N ARG A 93 -1.87 -3.59 5.81
CA ARG A 93 -0.87 -4.12 6.72
C ARG A 93 -1.28 -5.48 7.27
N GLU A 94 -2.55 -5.64 7.59
CA GLU A 94 -3.03 -6.92 8.12
C GLU A 94 -2.82 -8.05 7.12
N ILE A 95 -3.14 -7.80 5.86
CA ILE A 95 -2.95 -8.81 4.82
C ILE A 95 -1.47 -9.14 4.66
N VAL A 96 -0.64 -8.10 4.60
CA VAL A 96 0.80 -8.28 4.43
C VAL A 96 1.38 -9.09 5.58
N GLU A 97 1.02 -8.75 6.80
CA GLU A 97 1.58 -9.43 7.97
C GLU A 97 1.06 -10.85 8.10
N ARG A 98 -0.15 -11.10 7.67
CA ARG A 98 -0.69 -12.46 7.69
C ARG A 98 0.15 -13.41 6.84
N HIS A 99 0.79 -12.89 5.82
CA HIS A 99 1.61 -13.67 4.90
C HIS A 99 3.10 -13.47 5.14
N PHE A 100 3.45 -13.00 6.35
CA PHE A 100 4.84 -12.83 6.77
C PHE A 100 5.59 -11.83 5.88
N GLY A 101 4.86 -10.87 5.34
CA GLY A 101 5.47 -9.86 4.51
C GLY A 101 5.88 -8.63 5.28
N ILE A 102 6.43 -7.68 4.54
CA ILE A 102 6.91 -6.42 5.08
C ILE A 102 6.26 -5.29 4.31
N MET A 103 5.84 -4.25 5.02
CA MET A 103 5.24 -3.08 4.40
C MET A 103 5.97 -1.85 4.87
N GLU A 104 6.28 -0.97 3.93
CA GLU A 104 6.98 0.27 4.23
C GLU A 104 6.23 1.43 3.59
N ILE A 105 6.00 2.48 4.34
CA ILE A 105 5.33 3.69 3.87
C ILE A 105 6.35 4.80 3.83
N LEU A 106 6.49 5.45 2.67
CA LEU A 106 7.50 6.47 2.44
C LEU A 106 6.82 7.77 2.01
N PRO A 107 6.43 8.62 2.95
CA PRO A 107 5.87 9.94 2.61
C PRO A 107 7.00 10.91 2.32
N GLU A 108 6.96 11.52 1.15
CA GLU A 108 7.93 12.52 0.75
C GLU A 108 7.20 13.78 0.34
N LYS A 109 7.95 14.81 0.04
CA LYS A 109 7.35 16.12 -0.18
C LYS A 109 6.36 16.10 -1.35
N GLU A 110 6.74 15.45 -2.45
CA GLU A 110 5.92 15.47 -3.65
C GLU A 110 5.45 14.09 -4.06
N MET A 111 5.84 13.07 -3.35
CA MET A 111 5.52 11.69 -3.67
C MET A 111 5.20 10.91 -2.40
N PHE A 112 4.34 9.95 -2.55
CA PHE A 112 3.99 9.04 -1.46
C PHE A 112 4.11 7.64 -2.01
N SER A 113 4.83 6.77 -1.32
CA SER A 113 5.05 5.40 -1.78
C SER A 113 4.66 4.39 -0.71
N VAL A 114 4.11 3.28 -1.16
CA VAL A 114 3.90 2.12 -0.29
C VAL A 114 4.64 0.96 -0.95
N ASN A 115 5.56 0.36 -0.22
CA ASN A 115 6.34 -0.77 -0.69
C ASN A 115 5.98 -2.00 0.11
N ILE A 116 5.74 -3.12 -0.58
CA ILE A 116 5.33 -4.36 0.06
C ILE A 116 6.17 -5.49 -0.51
N LEU A 117 6.62 -6.38 0.39
CA LEU A 117 7.31 -7.61 0.01
C LEU A 117 6.62 -8.77 0.70
N ILE A 118 6.20 -9.76 -0.08
CA ILE A 118 5.50 -10.93 0.44
C ILE A 118 6.23 -12.19 -0.03
N PRO A 119 6.63 -13.09 0.89
CA PRO A 119 7.30 -14.32 0.49
C PRO A 119 6.41 -15.17 -0.42
N LEU A 120 7.02 -15.75 -1.46
CA LEU A 120 6.27 -16.50 -2.46
C LEU A 120 6.08 -17.96 -2.09
N HIS A 121 7.07 -18.58 -1.49
CA HIS A 121 7.04 -20.02 -1.25
C HIS A 121 7.21 -20.32 0.22
N GLN A 122 6.23 -19.85 0.99
CA GLN A 122 6.35 -19.95 2.43
C GLN A 122 6.42 -21.38 2.92
N GLY A 123 5.60 -22.26 2.34
CA GLY A 123 5.55 -23.63 2.80
C GLY A 123 6.69 -24.48 2.36
N GLU A 124 7.43 -24.04 1.37
CA GLU A 124 8.49 -24.84 0.79
C GLU A 124 9.82 -24.68 1.49
N GLN A 125 9.94 -23.70 2.33
CA GLN A 125 11.18 -23.51 3.03
C GLN A 125 11.52 -24.64 3.96
N GLN A 126 10.54 -25.43 4.33
CA GLN A 126 10.78 -26.55 5.23
C GLN A 126 11.44 -27.72 4.57
N THR A 127 11.43 -27.79 3.28
CA THR A 127 12.02 -28.94 2.59
C THR A 127 13.51 -28.80 2.30
#